data_e31854315fac12fd7c767321cc298bcd
#
_entry.id   e31854315fac12fd7c767321cc298bcd
#
_cell.length_a   1.000
_cell.length_b   1.000
_cell.length_c   1.000
_cell.angle_alpha   90.00
_cell.angle_beta   90.00
_cell.angle_gamma   90.00
#
_symmetry.space_group_name_H-M   'P 1'
#
loop_
_entity.id
_entity.type
_entity.pdbx_description
1 polymer ?
#
loop_
_entity_poly.entity_id
_entity_poly.type
_entity_poly.pdbx_seq_one_letter_code
_entity_poly.pdbx_strand_id
1 'polypeptide(L)'
;MWGLRFIQLLLGLCLFGLGAALMVRAHLGLDPWNVFHQGMSSLTGLSLGMISILSGVAVMLLWIPLRQKPGLGTIANIVVIGLSMDLFLVLIAEADGMGLRITYMVVGLVLTGLGTAAYIGAGMGTGPRDGLMIGLNRKFGWSIRVSRMLVELVVLAGGWLLGGVAGVGTVAFALLIGPLVQFFLPAFQEPWRVKTPPV
;
A
#
# COMPACT_ATOMS: atom_id res chain seq x y z
N MET A 1 -3.25 22.50 -13.93
CA MET A 1 -3.93 21.25 -13.50
C MET A 1 -2.99 20.08 -13.26
N TRP A 2 -1.97 19.82 -14.08
CA TRP A 2 -0.99 18.73 -13.84
C TRP A 2 -0.22 18.86 -12.53
N GLY A 3 0.24 20.06 -12.19
CA GLY A 3 1.00 20.28 -10.94
C GLY A 3 0.22 19.94 -9.67
N LEU A 4 -1.06 20.30 -9.61
CA LEU A 4 -1.91 19.99 -8.45
C LEU A 4 -2.15 18.49 -8.30
N ARG A 5 -2.35 17.76 -9.42
CA ARG A 5 -2.45 16.30 -9.40
C ARG A 5 -1.16 15.63 -8.91
N PHE A 6 -0.01 16.15 -9.32
CA PHE A 6 1.28 15.65 -8.89
C PHE A 6 1.51 15.89 -7.40
N ILE A 7 1.15 17.08 -6.89
CA ILE A 7 1.18 17.37 -5.45
C ILE A 7 0.24 16.42 -4.68
N GLN A 8 -0.99 16.25 -5.15
CA GLN A 8 -1.95 15.31 -4.56
C GLN A 8 -1.40 13.88 -4.54
N LEU A 9 -0.79 13.42 -5.63
CA LEU A 9 -0.11 12.13 -5.71
C LEU A 9 0.95 11.99 -4.62
N LEU A 10 1.90 12.94 -4.54
CA LEU A 10 2.99 12.87 -3.58
C LEU A 10 2.50 12.92 -2.13
N LEU A 11 1.57 13.82 -1.81
CA LEU A 11 0.98 13.90 -0.47
C LEU A 11 0.24 12.60 -0.11
N GLY A 12 -0.51 12.02 -1.04
CA GLY A 12 -1.18 10.74 -0.83
C GLY A 12 -0.21 9.60 -0.55
N LEU A 13 0.89 9.53 -1.29
CA LEU A 13 1.93 8.51 -1.09
C LEU A 13 2.69 8.71 0.22
N CYS A 14 2.98 9.95 0.62
CA CYS A 14 3.57 10.25 1.93
C CYS A 14 2.63 9.87 3.08
N LEU A 15 1.33 10.17 2.97
CA LEU A 15 0.33 9.76 3.96
C LEU A 15 0.22 8.24 4.07
N PHE A 16 0.31 7.53 2.94
CA PHE A 16 0.36 6.07 2.95
C PHE A 16 1.58 5.56 3.73
N GLY A 17 2.77 6.11 3.44
CA GLY A 17 4.00 5.73 4.15
C GLY A 17 3.96 6.04 5.65
N LEU A 18 3.38 7.19 6.04
CA LEU A 18 3.12 7.54 7.44
C LEU A 18 2.18 6.54 8.11
N GLY A 19 1.07 6.20 7.45
CA GLY A 19 0.11 5.22 7.96
C GLY A 19 0.75 3.84 8.15
N ALA A 20 1.55 3.39 7.17
CA ALA A 20 2.29 2.14 7.25
C ALA A 20 3.29 2.15 8.42
N ALA A 21 4.05 3.23 8.61
CA ALA A 21 4.99 3.38 9.71
C ALA A 21 4.30 3.33 11.09
N LEU A 22 3.15 3.98 11.24
CA LEU A 22 2.35 3.90 12.47
C LEU A 22 1.88 2.47 12.75
N MET A 23 1.42 1.74 11.75
CA MET A 23 1.02 0.34 11.92
C MET A 23 2.21 -0.54 12.32
N VAL A 24 3.40 -0.29 11.77
CA VAL A 24 4.64 -0.98 12.20
C VAL A 24 4.93 -0.71 13.67
N ARG A 25 4.88 0.55 14.10
CA ARG A 25 5.14 0.97 15.49
C ARG A 25 4.05 0.52 16.48
N ALA A 26 2.87 0.18 15.99
CA ALA A 26 1.79 -0.37 16.82
C ALA A 26 2.05 -1.80 17.28
N HIS A 27 2.81 -2.63 16.54
CA HIS A 27 3.08 -4.05 16.81
C HIS A 27 1.81 -4.91 16.98
N LEU A 28 0.68 -4.52 16.36
CA LEU A 28 -0.59 -5.26 16.42
C LEU A 28 -0.91 -6.05 15.13
N GLY A 29 0.03 -6.04 14.19
CA GLY A 29 -0.12 -6.67 12.87
C GLY A 29 -0.19 -5.63 11.75
N LEU A 30 0.28 -6.02 10.58
CA LEU A 30 0.50 -5.17 9.40
C LEU A 30 -0.42 -5.60 8.25
N ASP A 31 -0.53 -4.77 7.21
CA ASP A 31 -1.11 -5.23 5.96
C ASP A 31 -0.27 -6.37 5.35
N PRO A 32 -0.86 -7.24 4.50
CA PRO A 32 -0.21 -8.42 3.96
C PRO A 32 1.17 -8.16 3.34
N TRP A 33 1.34 -7.06 2.62
CA TRP A 33 2.60 -6.71 1.99
C TRP A 33 3.65 -6.26 3.01
N ASN A 34 3.26 -5.48 4.01
CA ASN A 34 4.19 -5.08 5.07
C ASN A 34 4.54 -6.23 6.01
N VAL A 35 3.68 -7.25 6.18
CA VAL A 35 4.08 -8.52 6.81
C VAL A 35 5.21 -9.18 6.02
N PHE A 36 5.09 -9.23 4.69
CA PHE A 36 6.15 -9.76 3.82
C PHE A 36 7.42 -8.90 3.88
N HIS A 37 7.28 -7.57 3.82
CA HIS A 37 8.43 -6.67 3.90
C HIS A 37 9.16 -6.82 5.23
N GLN A 38 8.44 -6.98 6.34
CA GLN A 38 9.02 -7.17 7.66
C GLN A 38 9.79 -8.50 7.75
N GLY A 39 9.22 -9.60 7.24
CA GLY A 39 9.92 -10.87 7.17
C GLY A 39 11.21 -10.79 6.36
N MET A 40 11.15 -10.16 5.18
CA MET A 40 12.33 -9.96 4.33
C MET A 40 13.37 -9.03 4.98
N SER A 41 12.93 -7.96 5.65
CA SER A 41 13.79 -7.04 6.39
C SER A 41 14.56 -7.77 7.49
N SER A 42 13.90 -8.62 8.24
CA SER A 42 14.53 -9.44 9.30
C SER A 42 15.59 -10.40 8.78
N LEU A 43 15.39 -10.94 7.56
CA LEU A 43 16.36 -11.85 6.93
C LEU A 43 17.55 -11.13 6.28
N THR A 44 17.30 -9.98 5.68
CA THR A 44 18.30 -9.28 4.84
C THR A 44 19.04 -8.17 5.58
N GLY A 45 18.49 -7.68 6.69
CA GLY A 45 18.99 -6.51 7.41
C GLY A 45 18.71 -5.16 6.71
N LEU A 46 17.99 -5.18 5.57
CA LEU A 46 17.59 -3.95 4.87
C LEU A 46 16.39 -3.29 5.57
N SER A 47 16.23 -1.98 5.41
CA SER A 47 15.08 -1.26 5.94
C SER A 47 13.76 -1.71 5.31
N LEU A 48 12.64 -1.51 6.02
CA LEU A 48 11.31 -1.84 5.51
C LEU A 48 10.99 -1.10 4.22
N GLY A 49 11.37 0.19 4.14
CA GLY A 49 11.17 0.99 2.94
C GLY A 49 11.99 0.49 1.76
N MET A 50 13.25 0.09 1.98
CA MET A 50 14.08 -0.49 0.93
C MET A 50 13.49 -1.80 0.41
N ILE A 51 13.04 -2.69 1.28
CA ILE A 51 12.34 -3.93 0.88
C ILE A 51 11.05 -3.62 0.14
N SER A 52 10.29 -2.60 0.56
CA SER A 52 9.09 -2.15 -0.15
C SER A 52 9.42 -1.69 -1.58
N ILE A 53 10.51 -0.93 -1.77
CA ILE A 53 10.98 -0.50 -3.09
C ILE A 53 11.38 -1.71 -3.93
N LEU A 54 12.21 -2.60 -3.40
CA LEU A 54 12.68 -3.78 -4.12
C LEU A 54 11.52 -4.71 -4.53
N SER A 55 10.57 -4.95 -3.62
CA SER A 55 9.39 -5.75 -3.92
C SER A 55 8.49 -5.07 -4.95
N GLY A 56 8.33 -3.75 -4.89
CA GLY A 56 7.62 -2.98 -5.90
C GLY A 56 8.24 -3.10 -7.29
N VAL A 57 9.56 -3.05 -7.39
CA VAL A 57 10.31 -3.29 -8.63
C VAL A 57 10.11 -4.74 -9.10
N ALA A 58 10.22 -5.73 -8.21
CA ALA A 58 9.99 -7.13 -8.54
C ALA A 58 8.57 -7.37 -9.08
N VAL A 59 7.56 -6.77 -8.45
CA VAL A 59 6.17 -6.83 -8.93
C VAL A 59 6.04 -6.17 -10.31
N MET A 60 6.72 -5.05 -10.57
CA MET A 60 6.74 -4.43 -11.90
C MET A 60 7.36 -5.32 -12.98
N LEU A 61 8.35 -6.15 -12.64
CA LEU A 61 8.90 -7.13 -13.60
C LEU A 61 7.83 -8.15 -14.01
N LEU A 62 6.92 -8.53 -13.12
CA LEU A 62 5.78 -9.39 -13.45
C LEU A 62 4.77 -8.71 -14.39
N TRP A 63 4.79 -7.37 -14.52
CA TRP A 63 3.95 -6.66 -15.49
C TRP A 63 4.37 -6.92 -16.95
N ILE A 64 5.65 -7.26 -17.19
CA ILE A 64 6.16 -7.55 -18.55
C ILE A 64 5.34 -8.66 -19.21
N PRO A 65 5.25 -9.90 -18.63
CA PRO A 65 4.43 -10.96 -19.21
C PRO A 65 2.92 -10.69 -19.15
N LEU A 66 2.48 -9.75 -18.27
CA LEU A 66 1.08 -9.32 -18.18
C LEU A 66 0.75 -8.15 -19.11
N ARG A 67 1.75 -7.63 -19.86
CA ARG A 67 1.62 -6.51 -20.80
C ARG A 67 1.00 -5.25 -20.18
N GLN A 68 1.29 -4.99 -18.88
CA GLN A 68 0.89 -3.76 -18.21
C GLN A 68 1.96 -2.68 -18.43
N LYS A 69 1.52 -1.41 -18.52
CA LYS A 69 2.43 -0.28 -18.72
C LYS A 69 2.48 0.57 -17.43
N PRO A 70 3.66 0.79 -16.84
CA PRO A 70 3.78 1.67 -15.67
C PRO A 70 3.52 3.12 -16.06
N GLY A 71 2.82 3.85 -15.18
CA GLY A 71 2.67 5.30 -15.25
C GLY A 71 3.64 6.02 -14.31
N LEU A 72 3.67 7.35 -14.36
CA LEU A 72 4.44 8.18 -13.41
C LEU A 72 4.03 7.89 -11.96
N GLY A 73 2.73 7.74 -11.71
CA GLY A 73 2.20 7.38 -10.39
C GLY A 73 2.68 6.01 -9.91
N THR A 74 2.92 5.05 -10.80
CA THR A 74 3.44 3.72 -10.44
C THR A 74 4.88 3.82 -9.92
N ILE A 75 5.72 4.58 -10.60
CA ILE A 75 7.13 4.77 -10.21
C ILE A 75 7.19 5.58 -8.90
N ALA A 76 6.42 6.67 -8.82
CA ALA A 76 6.34 7.47 -7.60
C ALA A 76 5.83 6.63 -6.41
N ASN A 77 4.83 5.75 -6.61
CA ASN A 77 4.31 4.87 -5.58
C ASN A 77 5.41 3.99 -4.97
N ILE A 78 6.24 3.36 -5.79
CA ILE A 78 7.34 2.50 -5.32
C ILE A 78 8.33 3.31 -4.46
N VAL A 79 8.79 4.43 -4.99
CA VAL A 79 9.88 5.19 -4.36
C VAL A 79 9.38 5.99 -3.15
N VAL A 80 8.29 6.74 -3.31
CA VAL A 80 7.83 7.67 -2.26
C VAL A 80 7.28 6.93 -1.05
N ILE A 81 6.51 5.85 -1.24
CA ILE A 81 5.99 5.06 -0.10
C ILE A 81 7.16 4.46 0.70
N GLY A 82 8.14 3.86 0.02
CA GLY A 82 9.28 3.25 0.72
C GLY A 82 10.10 4.28 1.49
N LEU A 83 10.50 5.37 0.82
CA LEU A 83 11.29 6.43 1.47
C LEU A 83 10.53 7.11 2.62
N SER A 84 9.25 7.43 2.43
CA SER A 84 8.45 8.06 3.48
C SER A 84 8.23 7.13 4.67
N MET A 85 8.01 5.84 4.43
CA MET A 85 7.88 4.85 5.50
C MET A 85 9.16 4.79 6.35
N ASP A 86 10.34 4.68 5.72
CA ASP A 86 11.61 4.67 6.46
C ASP A 86 11.84 5.99 7.23
N LEU A 87 11.54 7.14 6.61
CA LEU A 87 11.63 8.43 7.27
C LEU A 87 10.75 8.49 8.53
N PHE A 88 9.49 8.08 8.41
CA PHE A 88 8.56 8.12 9.54
C PHE A 88 8.90 7.07 10.61
N LEU A 89 9.48 5.93 10.24
CA LEU A 89 10.00 4.97 11.22
C LEU A 89 11.15 5.53 12.06
N VAL A 90 11.94 6.44 11.51
CA VAL A 90 12.98 7.16 12.32
C VAL A 90 12.36 8.23 13.22
N LEU A 91 11.30 8.91 12.76
CA LEU A 91 10.70 10.04 13.48
C LEU A 91 9.68 9.61 14.56
N ILE A 92 9.02 8.45 14.39
CA ILE A 92 7.97 7.97 15.29
C ILE A 92 8.56 6.97 16.27
N ALA A 93 8.41 7.25 17.55
CA ALA A 93 8.81 6.33 18.61
C ALA A 93 7.94 5.06 18.63
N GLU A 94 8.46 3.99 19.24
CA GLU A 94 7.69 2.78 19.50
C GLU A 94 6.48 3.08 20.40
N ALA A 95 5.38 2.40 20.16
CA ALA A 95 4.18 2.58 20.96
C ALA A 95 4.30 1.88 22.31
N ASP A 96 4.40 2.65 23.39
CA ASP A 96 4.39 2.16 24.75
C ASP A 96 2.97 2.02 25.28
N GLY A 97 2.62 0.79 25.67
CA GLY A 97 1.30 0.47 26.21
C GLY A 97 0.22 0.25 25.15
N MET A 98 -0.78 -0.54 25.53
CA MET A 98 -1.83 -1.01 24.61
C MET A 98 -2.68 0.14 24.02
N GLY A 99 -2.94 1.19 24.82
CA GLY A 99 -3.72 2.36 24.35
C GLY A 99 -3.06 3.05 23.16
N LEU A 100 -1.74 3.32 23.24
CA LEU A 100 -0.99 3.96 22.17
C LEU A 100 -0.86 3.03 20.95
N ARG A 101 -0.67 1.73 21.16
CA ARG A 101 -0.66 0.72 20.07
C ARG A 101 -1.95 0.71 19.29
N ILE A 102 -3.11 0.70 19.98
CA ILE A 102 -4.42 0.76 19.32
C ILE A 102 -4.57 2.09 18.56
N THR A 103 -4.17 3.19 19.17
CA THR A 103 -4.23 4.52 18.52
C THR A 103 -3.39 4.53 17.24
N TYR A 104 -2.15 4.06 17.29
CA TYR A 104 -1.28 3.97 16.11
C TYR A 104 -1.86 3.07 15.02
N MET A 105 -2.42 1.92 15.39
CA MET A 105 -3.08 1.01 14.45
C MET A 105 -4.28 1.69 13.77
N VAL A 106 -5.18 2.31 14.53
CA VAL A 106 -6.38 2.95 13.97
C VAL A 106 -6.02 4.16 13.10
N VAL A 107 -5.17 5.05 13.60
CA VAL A 107 -4.72 6.23 12.86
C VAL A 107 -3.95 5.80 11.62
N GLY A 108 -3.05 4.81 11.74
CA GLY A 108 -2.28 4.27 10.63
C GLY A 108 -3.17 3.69 9.53
N LEU A 109 -4.19 2.93 9.90
CA LEU A 109 -5.16 2.37 8.96
C LEU A 109 -5.96 3.46 8.23
N VAL A 110 -6.45 4.48 8.95
CA VAL A 110 -7.19 5.61 8.37
C VAL A 110 -6.30 6.41 7.41
N LEU A 111 -5.06 6.73 7.81
CA LEU A 111 -4.10 7.46 6.97
C LEU A 111 -3.70 6.67 5.71
N THR A 112 -3.55 5.34 5.83
CA THR A 112 -3.30 4.48 4.67
C THR A 112 -4.48 4.50 3.70
N GLY A 113 -5.71 4.45 4.20
CA GLY A 113 -6.92 4.57 3.39
C GLY A 113 -7.05 5.92 2.70
N LEU A 114 -6.82 7.00 3.44
CA LEU A 114 -6.82 8.38 2.93
C LEU A 114 -5.73 8.59 1.88
N GLY A 115 -4.49 8.16 2.18
CA GLY A 115 -3.36 8.23 1.26
C GLY A 115 -3.62 7.45 -0.03
N THR A 116 -4.20 6.26 0.09
CA THR A 116 -4.61 5.42 -1.06
C THR A 116 -5.63 6.15 -1.92
N ALA A 117 -6.68 6.70 -1.32
CA ALA A 117 -7.71 7.45 -2.04
C ALA A 117 -7.12 8.68 -2.75
N ALA A 118 -6.20 9.40 -2.09
CA ALA A 118 -5.57 10.58 -2.65
C ALA A 118 -4.69 10.25 -3.87
N TYR A 119 -3.80 9.24 -3.78
CA TYR A 119 -2.94 8.91 -4.91
C TYR A 119 -3.72 8.29 -6.08
N ILE A 120 -4.72 7.45 -5.82
CA ILE A 120 -5.60 6.90 -6.87
C ILE A 120 -6.40 8.02 -7.53
N GLY A 121 -6.97 8.93 -6.72
CA GLY A 121 -7.74 10.07 -7.21
C GLY A 121 -6.93 11.03 -8.09
N ALA A 122 -5.61 11.09 -7.96
CA ALA A 122 -4.74 11.87 -8.84
C ALA A 122 -4.75 11.37 -10.29
N GLY A 123 -5.09 10.10 -10.55
CA GLY A 123 -5.24 9.54 -11.89
C GLY A 123 -3.96 9.49 -12.72
N MET A 124 -2.78 9.35 -12.06
CA MET A 124 -1.46 9.37 -12.70
C MET A 124 -0.82 7.98 -12.87
N GLY A 125 -1.57 6.92 -12.61
CA GLY A 125 -1.15 5.53 -12.69
C GLY A 125 -1.54 4.74 -11.46
N THR A 126 -1.68 3.42 -11.61
CA THR A 126 -1.99 2.50 -10.52
C THR A 126 -0.72 2.10 -9.77
N GLY A 127 -0.84 1.76 -8.50
CA GLY A 127 0.26 1.13 -7.76
C GLY A 127 0.70 -0.20 -8.39
N PRO A 128 1.95 -0.65 -8.13
CA PRO A 128 2.46 -1.91 -8.70
C PRO A 128 1.57 -3.12 -8.36
N ARG A 129 1.05 -3.17 -7.15
CA ARG A 129 0.16 -4.24 -6.65
C ARG A 129 -1.18 -4.26 -7.37
N ASP A 130 -1.78 -3.09 -7.57
CA ASP A 130 -3.07 -2.95 -8.26
C ASP A 130 -2.94 -3.32 -9.74
N GLY A 131 -1.87 -2.88 -10.39
CA GLY A 131 -1.61 -3.26 -11.78
C GLY A 131 -1.32 -4.74 -11.96
N LEU A 132 -0.72 -5.42 -10.97
CA LEU A 132 -0.60 -6.88 -10.97
C LEU A 132 -1.99 -7.54 -11.00
N MET A 133 -2.91 -7.09 -10.16
CA MET A 133 -4.28 -7.62 -10.10
C MET A 133 -5.05 -7.39 -11.41
N ILE A 134 -4.92 -6.19 -11.99
CA ILE A 134 -5.49 -5.86 -13.31
C ILE A 134 -4.87 -6.75 -14.40
N GLY A 135 -3.56 -6.97 -14.35
CA GLY A 135 -2.86 -7.83 -15.30
C GLY A 135 -3.33 -9.29 -15.25
N LEU A 136 -3.51 -9.83 -14.04
CA LEU A 136 -4.04 -11.18 -13.82
C LEU A 136 -5.49 -11.31 -14.34
N ASN A 137 -6.32 -10.30 -14.05
CA ASN A 137 -7.69 -10.25 -14.56
C ASN A 137 -7.70 -10.30 -16.10
N ARG A 138 -6.89 -9.47 -16.78
CA ARG A 138 -6.84 -9.41 -18.24
C ARG A 138 -6.30 -10.69 -18.87
N LYS A 139 -5.30 -11.32 -18.24
CA LYS A 139 -4.62 -12.49 -18.81
C LYS A 139 -5.38 -13.80 -18.58
N PHE A 140 -5.96 -13.97 -17.39
CA PHE A 140 -6.57 -15.22 -16.94
C PHE A 140 -8.09 -15.13 -16.81
N GLY A 141 -8.71 -13.98 -17.00
CA GLY A 141 -10.15 -13.77 -16.82
C GLY A 141 -10.65 -13.82 -15.37
N TRP A 142 -9.73 -13.85 -14.39
CA TRP A 142 -10.11 -13.87 -12.96
C TRP A 142 -10.71 -12.52 -12.56
N SER A 143 -11.71 -12.51 -11.68
CA SER A 143 -12.19 -11.25 -11.15
C SER A 143 -11.08 -10.54 -10.36
N ILE A 144 -11.08 -9.20 -10.36
CA ILE A 144 -10.10 -8.40 -9.60
C ILE A 144 -10.11 -8.79 -8.12
N ARG A 145 -11.29 -9.10 -7.57
CA ARG A 145 -11.43 -9.58 -6.18
C ARG A 145 -10.68 -10.90 -5.95
N VAL A 146 -10.83 -11.88 -6.84
CA VAL A 146 -10.13 -13.17 -6.73
C VAL A 146 -8.62 -12.98 -6.89
N SER A 147 -8.19 -12.20 -7.89
CA SER A 147 -6.77 -11.88 -8.10
C SER A 147 -6.16 -11.22 -6.87
N ARG A 148 -6.88 -10.28 -6.25
CA ARG A 148 -6.47 -9.60 -5.02
C ARG A 148 -6.34 -10.59 -3.86
N MET A 149 -7.38 -11.37 -3.59
CA MET A 149 -7.36 -12.35 -2.50
C MET A 149 -6.20 -13.33 -2.63
N LEU A 150 -5.97 -13.88 -3.81
CA LEU A 150 -4.89 -14.84 -4.04
C LEU A 150 -3.51 -14.21 -3.82
N VAL A 151 -3.26 -13.04 -4.40
CA VAL A 151 -1.99 -12.33 -4.24
C VAL A 151 -1.76 -11.98 -2.76
N GLU A 152 -2.76 -11.42 -2.07
CA GLU A 152 -2.64 -11.03 -0.66
C GLU A 152 -2.43 -12.25 0.25
N LEU A 153 -3.10 -13.38 -0.02
CA LEU A 153 -2.89 -14.62 0.74
C LEU A 153 -1.49 -15.19 0.55
N VAL A 154 -0.99 -15.23 -0.69
CA VAL A 154 0.37 -15.74 -0.98
C VAL A 154 1.42 -14.85 -0.32
N VAL A 155 1.27 -13.52 -0.42
CA VAL A 155 2.20 -12.55 0.16
C VAL A 155 2.15 -12.61 1.69
N LEU A 156 0.96 -12.69 2.29
CA LEU A 156 0.77 -12.81 3.74
C LEU A 156 1.40 -14.11 4.26
N ALA A 157 1.09 -15.23 3.62
CA ALA A 157 1.64 -16.53 4.03
C ALA A 157 3.18 -16.54 3.92
N GLY A 158 3.73 -16.05 2.81
CA GLY A 158 5.16 -15.90 2.63
C GLY A 158 5.79 -15.00 3.69
N GLY A 159 5.20 -13.84 3.94
CA GLY A 159 5.69 -12.91 4.96
C GLY A 159 5.65 -13.47 6.38
N TRP A 160 4.58 -14.17 6.72
CA TRP A 160 4.45 -14.83 8.03
C TRP A 160 5.48 -15.95 8.23
N LEU A 161 5.69 -16.78 7.21
CA LEU A 161 6.72 -17.83 7.24
C LEU A 161 8.15 -17.26 7.37
N LEU A 162 8.38 -16.03 6.89
CA LEU A 162 9.64 -15.31 7.00
C LEU A 162 9.78 -14.55 8.34
N GLY A 163 8.81 -14.66 9.26
CA GLY A 163 8.84 -14.02 10.58
C GLY A 163 8.17 -12.65 10.65
N GLY A 164 7.43 -12.24 9.63
CA GLY A 164 6.62 -11.02 9.68
C GLY A 164 5.43 -11.16 10.62
N VAL A 165 5.02 -10.04 11.25
CA VAL A 165 3.98 -10.02 12.28
C VAL A 165 2.60 -9.83 11.65
N ALA A 166 1.82 -10.92 11.62
CA ALA A 166 0.39 -10.90 11.36
C ALA A 166 -0.38 -10.89 12.69
N GLY A 167 -1.44 -10.10 12.79
CA GLY A 167 -2.21 -9.96 14.03
C GLY A 167 -3.58 -9.32 13.81
N VAL A 168 -4.17 -8.78 14.89
CA VAL A 168 -5.47 -8.11 14.84
C VAL A 168 -5.47 -6.94 13.85
N GLY A 169 -4.35 -6.19 13.75
CA GLY A 169 -4.18 -5.12 12.78
C GLY A 169 -4.25 -5.60 11.33
N THR A 170 -3.75 -6.83 11.05
CA THR A 170 -3.84 -7.42 9.71
C THR A 170 -5.28 -7.72 9.32
N VAL A 171 -6.06 -8.26 10.25
CA VAL A 171 -7.49 -8.54 10.05
C VAL A 171 -8.26 -7.23 9.88
N ALA A 172 -8.01 -6.25 10.76
CA ALA A 172 -8.63 -4.93 10.68
C ALA A 172 -8.33 -4.24 9.34
N PHE A 173 -7.08 -4.31 8.89
CA PHE A 173 -6.68 -3.77 7.58
C PHE A 173 -7.44 -4.45 6.45
N ALA A 174 -7.45 -5.78 6.40
CA ALA A 174 -8.12 -6.53 5.34
C ALA A 174 -9.62 -6.23 5.22
N LEU A 175 -10.30 -5.99 6.35
CA LEU A 175 -11.73 -5.69 6.39
C LEU A 175 -12.05 -4.20 6.09
N LEU A 176 -11.23 -3.27 6.58
CA LEU A 176 -11.56 -1.86 6.61
C LEU A 176 -10.90 -1.03 5.51
N ILE A 177 -9.77 -1.46 4.94
CA ILE A 177 -9.07 -0.63 3.95
C ILE A 177 -9.92 -0.34 2.72
N GLY A 178 -10.66 -1.34 2.22
CA GLY A 178 -11.56 -1.17 1.07
C GLY A 178 -12.65 -0.12 1.32
N PRO A 179 -13.48 -0.27 2.38
CA PRO A 179 -14.45 0.74 2.80
C PRO A 179 -13.87 2.13 3.01
N LEU A 180 -12.70 2.25 3.67
CA LEU A 180 -12.05 3.55 3.90
C LEU A 180 -11.64 4.22 2.58
N VAL A 181 -11.03 3.48 1.68
CA VAL A 181 -10.67 4.00 0.36
C VAL A 181 -11.91 4.45 -0.42
N GLN A 182 -12.98 3.65 -0.42
CA GLN A 182 -14.24 4.02 -1.09
C GLN A 182 -14.88 5.26 -0.48
N PHE A 183 -14.79 5.44 0.82
CA PHE A 183 -15.32 6.61 1.52
C PHE A 183 -14.55 7.90 1.17
N PHE A 184 -13.21 7.84 1.12
CA PHE A 184 -12.40 9.02 0.85
C PHE A 184 -12.24 9.34 -0.65
N LEU A 185 -12.32 8.34 -1.53
CA LEU A 185 -12.00 8.48 -2.95
C LEU A 185 -12.80 9.56 -3.69
N PRO A 186 -14.12 9.75 -3.46
CA PRO A 186 -14.89 10.80 -4.13
C PRO A 186 -14.31 12.20 -3.90
N ALA A 187 -13.84 12.51 -2.68
CA ALA A 187 -13.26 13.81 -2.36
C ALA A 187 -12.00 14.14 -3.16
N PHE A 188 -11.27 13.13 -3.64
CA PHE A 188 -10.04 13.28 -4.40
C PHE A 188 -10.22 13.14 -5.91
N GLN A 189 -11.32 12.56 -6.37
CA GLN A 189 -11.64 12.41 -7.80
C GLN A 189 -12.41 13.60 -8.37
N GLU A 190 -13.31 14.18 -7.59
CA GLU A 190 -14.20 15.26 -8.04
C GLU A 190 -13.49 16.50 -8.62
N PRO A 191 -12.37 16.98 -8.04
CA PRO A 191 -11.68 18.15 -8.58
C PRO A 191 -11.19 17.97 -10.03
N TRP A 192 -10.98 16.72 -10.44
CA TRP A 192 -10.35 16.40 -11.73
C TRP A 192 -11.30 15.79 -12.75
N ARG A 193 -12.51 15.36 -12.37
CA ARG A 193 -13.50 14.66 -13.21
C ARG A 193 -12.85 13.72 -14.23
N VAL A 194 -11.96 12.86 -13.79
CA VAL A 194 -11.49 11.78 -14.64
C VAL A 194 -12.65 10.79 -14.72
N LYS A 195 -13.37 10.80 -15.85
CA LYS A 195 -14.33 9.76 -16.17
C LYS A 195 -13.55 8.44 -16.24
N THR A 196 -13.47 7.72 -15.13
CA THR A 196 -13.09 6.31 -15.17
C THR A 196 -14.22 5.59 -15.88
N PRO A 197 -13.93 4.79 -16.93
CA PRO A 197 -14.96 3.93 -17.49
C PRO A 197 -15.49 2.99 -16.39
N PRO A 198 -16.78 2.68 -16.40
CA PRO A 198 -17.35 1.73 -15.45
C PRO A 198 -16.60 0.40 -15.53
N VAL A 199 -16.23 -0.11 -14.38
CA VAL A 199 -15.59 -1.43 -14.20
C VAL A 199 -16.67 -2.51 -14.26
#